data_d80ddb5c3f0930065cd73bc2a0df5222
#
_entry.id   d80ddb5c3f0930065cd73bc2a0df5222
#
_cell.length_a   1.000
_cell.length_b   1.000
_cell.length_c   1.000
_cell.angle_alpha   90.00
_cell.angle_beta   90.00
_cell.angle_gamma   90.00
#
_symmetry.space_group_name_H-M   'P 1'
#
loop_
_entity.id
_entity.type
_entity.pdbx_description
1 polymer ?
#
loop_
_entity_poly.entity_id
_entity_poly.type
_entity_poly.pdbx_seq_one_letter_code
_entity_poly.pdbx_strand_id
1 'polypeptide(L)'
;MLAAATALFALVASASAQALPSTAASPEQLALVDAQYNASGFPDSGDAGFGISLNSQAILTVSYASFVVQNGNAYTAEQVATAPTVYVTPSTASRDEFNSSSTYTVMLADASSLGDPDTAGNYRHYLVNGQTGTSTGSNYTFEPSGGTVITSYAGPGPIAGTGPHRYAWLLFTQPGNFQAPSNLSATGTAPSHWYVSSYVQETGLELVAASFFTIENGNPTGSVASTQAINTATLSYSGASSSTGSSTGSSSAASSTATAKNASSGAAQVAVSLAAGLLGVVGVVAMTL
;
A
#
# COMPACT_ATOMS: atom_id res chain seq x y z
N MET A 1 -57.81 -4.67 -17.38
CA MET A 1 -56.43 -5.14 -17.35
C MET A 1 -55.50 -3.92 -17.19
N LEU A 2 -54.96 -3.71 -16.01
CA LEU A 2 -54.13 -2.56 -15.69
C LEU A 2 -52.69 -3.04 -15.75
N ALA A 3 -51.87 -2.56 -16.69
CA ALA A 3 -50.48 -2.88 -16.80
C ALA A 3 -49.68 -1.94 -15.86
N ALA A 4 -49.07 -2.50 -14.84
CA ALA A 4 -48.14 -1.77 -13.99
C ALA A 4 -46.76 -1.70 -14.67
N ALA A 5 -46.33 -0.50 -15.03
CA ALA A 5 -44.97 -0.25 -15.53
C ALA A 5 -44.03 -0.11 -14.32
N THR A 6 -43.13 -1.07 -14.16
CA THR A 6 -42.08 -1.01 -13.14
C THR A 6 -40.91 -0.21 -13.73
N ALA A 7 -40.73 1.01 -13.25
CA ALA A 7 -39.56 1.82 -13.60
C ALA A 7 -38.33 1.31 -12.83
N LEU A 8 -37.35 0.75 -13.54
CA LEU A 8 -36.07 0.34 -12.99
C LEU A 8 -35.16 1.59 -12.91
N PHE A 9 -34.99 2.15 -11.72
CA PHE A 9 -34.00 3.20 -11.50
C PHE A 9 -32.61 2.56 -11.40
N ALA A 10 -31.81 2.72 -12.46
CA ALA A 10 -30.39 2.40 -12.41
C ALA A 10 -29.67 3.48 -11.59
N LEU A 11 -29.22 3.12 -10.38
CA LEU A 11 -28.37 3.96 -9.58
C LEU A 11 -26.97 3.96 -10.22
N VAL A 12 -26.65 5.01 -10.97
CA VAL A 12 -25.30 5.23 -11.48
C VAL A 12 -24.46 5.74 -10.29
N ALA A 13 -23.72 4.84 -9.68
CA ALA A 13 -22.68 5.22 -8.72
C ALA A 13 -21.57 5.97 -9.48
N SER A 14 -21.53 7.29 -9.35
CA SER A 14 -20.41 8.09 -9.83
C SER A 14 -19.19 7.78 -8.96
N ALA A 15 -18.26 6.98 -9.48
CA ALA A 15 -16.95 6.83 -8.86
C ALA A 15 -16.24 8.19 -8.94
N SER A 16 -16.13 8.90 -7.82
CA SER A 16 -15.31 10.09 -7.72
C SER A 16 -13.84 9.66 -7.78
N ALA A 17 -13.18 9.93 -8.90
CA ALA A 17 -11.74 9.77 -8.99
C ALA A 17 -11.08 10.60 -7.88
N GLN A 18 -10.36 9.93 -7.00
CA GLN A 18 -9.64 10.61 -5.92
C GLN A 18 -8.50 11.42 -6.55
N ALA A 19 -8.45 12.71 -6.24
CA ALA A 19 -7.42 13.59 -6.77
C ALA A 19 -6.04 13.12 -6.29
N LEU A 20 -5.08 13.01 -7.23
CA LEU A 20 -3.70 12.70 -6.90
C LEU A 20 -3.06 13.83 -6.08
N PRO A 21 -2.05 13.53 -5.23
CA PRO A 21 -1.32 14.56 -4.51
C PRO A 21 -0.75 15.62 -5.47
N SER A 22 -0.94 16.89 -5.14
CA SER A 22 -0.42 18.01 -5.93
C SER A 22 0.99 18.46 -5.50
N THR A 23 1.50 17.89 -4.42
CA THR A 23 2.79 18.21 -3.81
C THR A 23 3.68 16.98 -3.74
N ALA A 24 5.00 17.20 -3.69
CA ALA A 24 5.97 16.13 -3.46
C ALA A 24 5.71 15.42 -2.12
N ALA A 25 6.11 14.16 -2.03
CA ALA A 25 6.03 13.38 -0.81
C ALA A 25 6.89 14.02 0.30
N SER A 26 6.34 14.15 1.50
CA SER A 26 7.08 14.69 2.64
C SER A 26 7.94 13.61 3.31
N PRO A 27 9.04 14.00 3.97
CA PRO A 27 9.87 13.05 4.72
C PRO A 27 9.10 12.28 5.79
N GLU A 28 8.09 12.91 6.41
CA GLU A 28 7.23 12.26 7.39
C GLU A 28 6.38 11.15 6.75
N GLN A 29 5.79 11.42 5.57
CA GLN A 29 5.03 10.41 4.83
C GLN A 29 5.90 9.20 4.45
N LEU A 30 7.12 9.45 3.98
CA LEU A 30 8.07 8.37 3.64
C LEU A 30 8.43 7.54 4.88
N ALA A 31 8.80 8.19 5.99
CA ALA A 31 9.12 7.50 7.24
C ALA A 31 7.93 6.67 7.77
N LEU A 32 6.70 7.15 7.60
CA LEU A 32 5.51 6.41 7.97
C LEU A 32 5.34 5.15 7.12
N VAL A 33 5.52 5.24 5.81
CA VAL A 33 5.45 4.07 4.90
C VAL A 33 6.52 3.05 5.26
N ASP A 34 7.78 3.48 5.52
CA ASP A 34 8.87 2.60 5.95
C ASP A 34 8.52 1.88 7.25
N ALA A 35 7.99 2.60 8.24
CA ALA A 35 7.57 2.02 9.51
C ALA A 35 6.41 1.02 9.35
N GLN A 36 5.44 1.32 8.49
CA GLN A 36 4.31 0.44 8.19
C GLN A 36 4.78 -0.83 7.47
N TYR A 37 5.70 -0.70 6.51
CA TYR A 37 6.29 -1.82 5.78
C TYR A 37 7.03 -2.77 6.72
N ASN A 38 7.86 -2.21 7.61
CA ASN A 38 8.58 -2.97 8.63
C ASN A 38 7.62 -3.67 9.61
N ALA A 39 6.62 -2.94 10.13
CA ALA A 39 5.64 -3.48 11.07
C ALA A 39 4.79 -4.60 10.46
N SER A 40 4.66 -4.63 9.13
CA SER A 40 3.95 -5.68 8.40
C SER A 40 4.82 -6.92 8.16
N GLY A 41 6.08 -6.97 8.61
CA GLY A 41 6.97 -8.13 8.48
C GLY A 41 7.45 -8.41 7.06
N PHE A 42 7.39 -7.42 6.14
CA PHE A 42 7.88 -7.62 4.77
C PHE A 42 9.41 -7.73 4.66
N PRO A 43 10.24 -7.05 5.49
CA PRO A 43 11.69 -7.20 5.44
C PRO A 43 12.20 -8.54 5.96
N ASP A 44 11.37 -9.30 6.67
CA ASP A 44 11.79 -10.56 7.25
C ASP A 44 12.24 -11.54 6.15
N SER A 45 13.38 -12.18 6.39
CA SER A 45 13.97 -13.16 5.45
C SER A 45 13.49 -14.58 5.73
N GLY A 46 12.52 -14.74 6.62
CA GLY A 46 11.87 -16.01 6.92
C GLY A 46 10.74 -16.33 5.94
N ASP A 47 9.96 -17.33 6.29
CA ASP A 47 8.95 -17.93 5.41
C ASP A 47 7.74 -17.00 5.11
N ALA A 48 7.68 -15.81 5.73
CA ALA A 48 6.54 -14.91 5.64
C ALA A 48 6.91 -13.45 5.31
N GLY A 49 7.98 -13.20 4.59
CA GLY A 49 8.39 -11.87 4.16
C GLY A 49 8.97 -11.86 2.75
N PHE A 50 9.43 -10.71 2.30
CA PHE A 50 10.13 -10.57 1.02
C PHE A 50 11.65 -10.63 1.18
N GLY A 51 12.17 -10.50 2.41
CA GLY A 51 13.60 -10.46 2.70
C GLY A 51 14.31 -9.22 2.16
N ILE A 52 13.57 -8.13 1.90
CA ILE A 52 14.11 -6.88 1.36
C ILE A 52 13.62 -5.69 2.20
N SER A 53 14.51 -4.75 2.48
CA SER A 53 14.19 -3.52 3.19
C SER A 53 13.66 -2.46 2.22
N LEU A 54 12.76 -1.63 2.69
CA LEU A 54 12.28 -0.44 1.98
C LEU A 54 13.07 0.78 2.47
N ASN A 55 13.49 1.60 1.52
CA ASN A 55 13.98 2.95 1.75
C ASN A 55 13.17 3.88 0.85
N SER A 56 12.04 4.36 1.36
CA SER A 56 11.07 5.11 0.57
C SER A 56 11.66 6.40 0.02
N GLN A 57 11.64 6.53 -1.29
CA GLN A 57 12.00 7.76 -2.04
C GLN A 57 10.75 8.45 -2.59
N ALA A 58 9.64 7.73 -2.64
CA ALA A 58 8.36 8.19 -3.16
C ALA A 58 7.19 7.51 -2.46
N ILE A 59 6.01 8.10 -2.55
CA ILE A 59 4.75 7.45 -2.17
C ILE A 59 4.19 6.72 -3.37
N LEU A 60 3.95 5.42 -3.23
CA LEU A 60 3.26 4.60 -4.20
C LEU A 60 1.75 4.63 -3.91
N THR A 61 0.99 5.18 -4.83
CA THR A 61 -0.47 5.25 -4.77
C THR A 61 -1.06 4.23 -5.74
N VAL A 62 -1.85 3.30 -5.22
CA VAL A 62 -2.53 2.27 -6.00
C VAL A 62 -4.01 2.53 -5.97
N SER A 63 -4.60 2.83 -7.14
CA SER A 63 -6.00 3.19 -7.29
C SER A 63 -6.76 2.10 -8.04
N TYR A 64 -7.59 1.37 -7.32
CA TYR A 64 -8.63 0.52 -7.90
C TYR A 64 -9.84 1.35 -8.29
N ALA A 65 -10.78 0.77 -9.05
CA ALA A 65 -11.90 1.51 -9.62
C ALA A 65 -12.74 2.30 -8.60
N SER A 66 -12.83 1.85 -7.35
CA SER A 66 -13.70 2.43 -6.32
C SER A 66 -12.95 2.97 -5.08
N PHE A 67 -11.64 2.76 -4.97
CA PHE A 67 -10.86 3.20 -3.81
C PHE A 67 -9.37 3.31 -4.11
N VAL A 68 -8.66 4.03 -3.23
CA VAL A 68 -7.19 4.05 -3.17
C VAL A 68 -6.74 3.19 -1.99
N VAL A 69 -5.74 2.33 -2.23
CA VAL A 69 -5.18 1.47 -1.19
C VAL A 69 -4.64 2.31 -0.03
N GLN A 70 -5.07 1.94 1.17
CA GLN A 70 -4.49 2.43 2.42
C GLN A 70 -3.63 1.31 2.99
N ASN A 71 -2.37 1.61 3.28
CA ASN A 71 -1.41 0.61 3.74
C ASN A 71 -1.91 -0.13 4.99
N GLY A 72 -1.87 -1.45 4.91
CA GLY A 72 -2.30 -2.35 5.98
C GLY A 72 -3.80 -2.59 6.09
N ASN A 73 -4.64 -1.90 5.31
CA ASN A 73 -6.08 -2.15 5.33
C ASN A 73 -6.44 -3.47 4.67
N ALA A 74 -7.54 -4.05 5.13
CA ALA A 74 -8.16 -5.23 4.54
C ALA A 74 -9.12 -4.85 3.41
N TYR A 75 -9.06 -5.61 2.31
CA TYR A 75 -9.97 -5.52 1.17
C TYR A 75 -10.50 -6.91 0.80
N THR A 76 -11.52 -6.97 -0.05
CA THR A 76 -12.02 -8.24 -0.58
C THR A 76 -11.38 -8.57 -1.93
N ALA A 77 -11.37 -9.84 -2.30
CA ALA A 77 -10.86 -10.29 -3.60
C ALA A 77 -11.61 -9.62 -4.77
N GLU A 78 -12.91 -9.38 -4.63
CA GLU A 78 -13.72 -8.71 -5.65
C GLU A 78 -13.33 -7.24 -5.83
N GLN A 79 -12.97 -6.55 -4.76
CA GLN A 79 -12.55 -5.16 -4.82
C GLN A 79 -11.25 -4.98 -5.62
N VAL A 80 -10.38 -5.98 -5.60
CA VAL A 80 -9.09 -5.98 -6.28
C VAL A 80 -9.03 -6.94 -7.47
N ALA A 81 -10.15 -7.40 -7.98
CA ALA A 81 -10.18 -8.38 -9.07
C ALA A 81 -9.62 -7.84 -10.41
N THR A 82 -9.72 -6.54 -10.64
CA THR A 82 -9.21 -5.87 -11.85
C THR A 82 -7.94 -5.09 -11.57
N ALA A 83 -7.07 -4.98 -12.58
CA ALA A 83 -5.83 -4.22 -12.44
C ALA A 83 -6.09 -2.75 -12.03
N PRO A 84 -5.34 -2.22 -11.05
CA PRO A 84 -5.43 -0.83 -10.66
C PRO A 84 -4.58 0.07 -11.57
N THR A 85 -4.74 1.39 -11.40
CA THR A 85 -3.74 2.35 -11.87
C THR A 85 -2.71 2.60 -10.75
N VAL A 86 -1.44 2.66 -11.14
CA VAL A 86 -0.33 2.85 -10.23
C VAL A 86 0.29 4.22 -10.47
N TYR A 87 0.38 5.02 -9.41
CA TYR A 87 0.96 6.37 -9.42
C TYR A 87 2.10 6.45 -8.42
N VAL A 88 3.06 7.30 -8.72
CA VAL A 88 4.19 7.59 -7.83
C VAL A 88 4.29 9.08 -7.61
N THR A 89 4.42 9.48 -6.35
CA THR A 89 4.69 10.86 -5.94
C THR A 89 6.06 10.91 -5.29
N PRO A 90 7.12 11.31 -6.03
CA PRO A 90 8.47 11.41 -5.49
C PRO A 90 8.56 12.46 -4.37
N SER A 91 9.54 12.28 -3.47
CA SER A 91 9.99 13.36 -2.60
C SER A 91 10.68 14.46 -3.39
N THR A 92 10.86 15.61 -2.77
CA THR A 92 11.65 16.70 -3.39
C THR A 92 13.11 16.28 -3.62
N ALA A 93 13.66 15.46 -2.71
CA ALA A 93 15.05 15.02 -2.78
C ALA A 93 15.30 14.00 -3.90
N SER A 94 14.33 13.13 -4.18
CA SER A 94 14.45 12.05 -5.18
C SER A 94 13.83 12.39 -6.54
N ARG A 95 13.24 13.58 -6.69
CA ARG A 95 12.47 13.94 -7.88
C ARG A 95 13.26 13.79 -9.19
N ASP A 96 14.55 14.13 -9.16
CA ASP A 96 15.40 14.06 -10.35
C ASP A 96 15.73 12.62 -10.78
N GLU A 97 15.56 11.66 -9.87
CA GLU A 97 15.71 10.23 -10.17
C GLU A 97 14.48 9.68 -10.90
N PHE A 98 13.31 10.28 -10.66
CA PHE A 98 12.06 9.95 -11.33
C PHE A 98 11.92 10.79 -12.62
N ASN A 99 12.58 10.37 -13.68
CA ASN A 99 12.54 11.06 -14.97
C ASN A 99 12.22 10.08 -16.10
N SER A 100 12.02 10.60 -17.32
CA SER A 100 11.65 9.80 -18.49
C SER A 100 12.73 8.85 -19.00
N SER A 101 13.97 8.98 -18.49
CA SER A 101 15.11 8.11 -18.84
C SER A 101 15.31 6.98 -17.83
N SER A 102 14.71 7.11 -16.65
CA SER A 102 14.77 6.08 -15.59
C SER A 102 13.81 4.94 -15.89
N THR A 103 14.29 3.73 -15.67
CA THR A 103 13.48 2.51 -15.84
C THR A 103 13.21 1.85 -14.50
N TYR A 104 12.03 1.25 -14.41
CA TYR A 104 11.52 0.67 -13.18
C TYR A 104 10.99 -0.74 -13.39
N THR A 105 10.98 -1.51 -12.32
CA THR A 105 10.20 -2.74 -12.20
C THR A 105 9.03 -2.49 -11.26
N VAL A 106 7.83 -2.85 -11.70
CA VAL A 106 6.62 -2.83 -10.87
C VAL A 106 6.14 -4.25 -10.67
N MET A 107 5.88 -4.63 -9.42
CA MET A 107 5.37 -5.96 -9.10
C MET A 107 4.27 -5.92 -8.04
N LEU A 108 3.38 -6.92 -8.09
CA LEU A 108 2.49 -7.29 -6.98
C LEU A 108 2.88 -8.69 -6.52
N ALA A 109 3.23 -8.81 -5.26
CA ALA A 109 3.60 -10.08 -4.64
C ALA A 109 2.78 -10.32 -3.37
N ASP A 110 2.46 -11.60 -3.13
CA ASP A 110 1.83 -12.12 -1.92
C ASP A 110 2.93 -12.65 -0.99
N ALA A 111 2.97 -12.16 0.23
CA ALA A 111 3.86 -12.62 1.30
C ALA A 111 3.15 -13.58 2.27
N SER A 112 2.03 -14.16 1.85
CA SER A 112 1.22 -15.06 2.70
C SER A 112 0.73 -14.39 3.99
N SER A 113 0.20 -15.16 4.91
CA SER A 113 -0.15 -14.71 6.25
C SER A 113 1.10 -14.54 7.11
N LEU A 114 1.08 -13.59 8.05
CA LEU A 114 2.23 -13.36 8.93
C LEU A 114 2.48 -14.60 9.81
N GLY A 115 3.72 -15.12 9.74
CA GLY A 115 4.13 -16.33 10.47
C GLY A 115 3.75 -17.63 9.76
N ASP A 116 3.24 -17.58 8.54
CA ASP A 116 3.01 -18.77 7.71
C ASP A 116 4.35 -19.27 7.15
N PRO A 117 4.72 -20.55 7.38
CA PRO A 117 5.94 -21.15 6.82
C PRO A 117 5.74 -21.55 5.35
N ASP A 118 5.41 -20.61 4.47
CA ASP A 118 5.31 -20.90 3.04
C ASP A 118 6.69 -21.14 2.42
N THR A 119 7.13 -22.37 2.47
CA THR A 119 8.43 -22.83 1.95
C THR A 119 8.52 -22.76 0.42
N ALA A 120 7.40 -22.50 -0.28
CA ALA A 120 7.39 -22.29 -1.73
C ALA A 120 7.80 -20.86 -2.11
N GLY A 121 7.89 -19.98 -1.12
CA GLY A 121 8.21 -18.55 -1.29
C GLY A 121 6.97 -17.71 -1.55
N ASN A 122 7.19 -16.49 -1.96
CA ASN A 122 6.15 -15.52 -2.27
C ASN A 122 5.36 -15.94 -3.51
N TYR A 123 4.15 -15.42 -3.72
CA TYR A 123 3.41 -15.66 -4.96
C TYR A 123 3.36 -14.38 -5.81
N ARG A 124 3.74 -14.51 -7.10
CA ARG A 124 3.78 -13.39 -8.05
C ARG A 124 2.44 -13.20 -8.73
N HIS A 125 1.81 -12.06 -8.49
CA HIS A 125 0.53 -11.65 -9.10
C HIS A 125 0.69 -10.69 -10.28
N TYR A 126 1.81 -9.97 -10.35
CA TYR A 126 2.12 -9.02 -11.40
C TYR A 126 3.62 -8.77 -11.46
N LEU A 127 4.16 -8.64 -12.67
CA LEU A 127 5.55 -8.25 -12.89
C LEU A 127 5.70 -7.57 -14.25
N VAL A 128 6.18 -6.34 -14.24
CA VAL A 128 6.53 -5.59 -15.44
C VAL A 128 7.90 -4.96 -15.26
N ASN A 129 8.79 -5.22 -16.21
CA ASN A 129 10.15 -4.69 -16.23
C ASN A 129 10.31 -3.58 -17.27
N GLY A 130 11.26 -2.68 -17.07
CA GLY A 130 11.60 -1.63 -18.02
C GLY A 130 10.53 -0.56 -18.18
N GLN A 131 9.64 -0.40 -17.19
CA GLN A 131 8.63 0.65 -17.24
C GLN A 131 9.26 2.03 -17.11
N THR A 132 8.75 2.97 -17.90
CA THR A 132 9.02 4.40 -17.73
C THR A 132 7.78 5.10 -17.20
N GLY A 133 7.97 6.01 -16.26
CA GLY A 133 6.87 6.79 -15.70
C GLY A 133 6.46 7.92 -16.65
N THR A 134 5.16 8.05 -16.90
CA THR A 134 4.60 9.21 -17.60
C THR A 134 4.31 10.31 -16.59
N SER A 135 4.96 11.47 -16.74
CA SER A 135 4.80 12.60 -15.83
C SER A 135 3.40 13.22 -15.93
N THR A 136 2.76 13.41 -14.78
CA THR A 136 1.47 14.08 -14.63
C THR A 136 1.56 15.05 -13.45
N GLY A 137 2.04 16.27 -13.69
CA GLY A 137 2.27 17.27 -12.65
C GLY A 137 3.38 16.85 -11.68
N SER A 138 3.04 16.61 -10.43
CA SER A 138 3.97 16.16 -9.38
C SER A 138 4.10 14.62 -9.33
N ASN A 139 3.33 13.90 -10.13
CA ASN A 139 3.22 12.45 -10.09
C ASN A 139 3.74 11.82 -11.38
N TYR A 140 4.00 10.53 -11.32
CA TYR A 140 4.27 9.68 -12.48
C TYR A 140 3.29 8.52 -12.49
N THR A 141 2.73 8.22 -13.66
CA THR A 141 1.84 7.06 -13.88
C THR A 141 2.63 5.95 -14.54
N PHE A 142 2.45 4.73 -14.06
CA PHE A 142 3.09 3.52 -14.60
C PHE A 142 2.04 2.65 -15.29
N GLU A 143 2.05 2.67 -16.62
CA GLU A 143 1.16 1.85 -17.43
C GLU A 143 1.89 0.58 -17.90
N PRO A 144 1.24 -0.60 -17.92
CA PRO A 144 1.88 -1.84 -18.36
C PRO A 144 2.52 -1.77 -19.74
N SER A 145 1.92 -0.99 -20.64
CA SER A 145 2.43 -0.76 -22.01
C SER A 145 3.77 -0.01 -22.07
N GLY A 146 4.17 0.63 -20.97
CA GLY A 146 5.46 1.32 -20.87
C GLY A 146 6.65 0.41 -20.61
N GLY A 147 6.46 -0.91 -20.52
CA GLY A 147 7.51 -1.87 -20.22
C GLY A 147 7.25 -3.26 -20.81
N THR A 148 8.03 -4.24 -20.38
CA THR A 148 7.85 -5.66 -20.72
C THR A 148 7.00 -6.35 -19.66
N VAL A 149 5.78 -6.73 -20.02
CA VAL A 149 4.85 -7.44 -19.12
C VAL A 149 5.27 -8.91 -19.02
N ILE A 150 5.97 -9.26 -17.95
CA ILE A 150 6.37 -10.65 -17.67
C ILE A 150 5.17 -11.45 -17.18
N THR A 151 4.52 -10.97 -16.12
CA THR A 151 3.31 -11.58 -15.56
C THR A 151 2.20 -10.53 -15.59
N SER A 152 1.14 -10.79 -16.35
CA SER A 152 -0.05 -9.96 -16.36
C SER A 152 -0.74 -9.98 -14.99
N TYR A 153 -1.49 -8.92 -14.68
CA TYR A 153 -2.20 -8.83 -13.42
C TYR A 153 -3.13 -10.02 -13.21
N ALA A 154 -2.93 -10.70 -12.09
CA ALA A 154 -3.83 -11.71 -11.56
C ALA A 154 -4.33 -11.23 -10.19
N GLY A 155 -5.63 -11.02 -10.07
CA GLY A 155 -6.22 -10.54 -8.82
C GLY A 155 -5.86 -11.45 -7.64
N PRO A 156 -5.60 -10.89 -6.46
CA PRO A 156 -5.43 -11.64 -5.23
C PRO A 156 -6.60 -12.58 -4.93
N GLY A 157 -6.29 -13.80 -4.48
CA GLY A 157 -7.28 -14.81 -4.13
C GLY A 157 -6.67 -15.84 -3.20
N PRO A 158 -6.52 -15.52 -1.89
CA PRO A 158 -5.86 -16.42 -0.96
C PRO A 158 -6.67 -17.70 -0.76
N ILE A 159 -6.01 -18.79 -0.38
CA ILE A 159 -6.66 -20.07 -0.05
C ILE A 159 -7.54 -19.85 1.19
N ALA A 160 -8.75 -20.43 1.15
CA ALA A 160 -9.67 -20.28 2.28
C ALA A 160 -9.09 -20.89 3.57
N GLY A 161 -9.17 -20.14 4.67
CA GLY A 161 -8.75 -20.57 5.98
C GLY A 161 -7.27 -20.39 6.30
N THR A 162 -6.46 -19.81 5.38
CA THR A 162 -5.04 -19.53 5.62
C THR A 162 -4.78 -18.22 6.36
N GLY A 163 -5.85 -17.47 6.64
CA GLY A 163 -5.78 -16.17 7.31
C GLY A 163 -5.55 -15.01 6.35
N PRO A 164 -5.29 -13.80 6.87
CA PRO A 164 -5.08 -12.60 6.06
C PRO A 164 -3.73 -12.63 5.35
N HIS A 165 -3.73 -12.88 4.06
CA HIS A 165 -2.55 -12.76 3.21
C HIS A 165 -2.19 -11.29 2.99
N ARG A 166 -0.89 -10.98 2.94
CA ARG A 166 -0.32 -9.64 2.77
C ARG A 166 0.16 -9.45 1.34
N TYR A 167 -0.47 -8.55 0.63
CA TYR A 167 -0.15 -8.20 -0.77
C TYR A 167 0.55 -6.88 -0.82
N ALA A 168 1.70 -6.82 -1.49
CA ALA A 168 2.42 -5.56 -1.67
C ALA A 168 2.67 -5.26 -3.15
N TRP A 169 2.28 -4.05 -3.55
CA TRP A 169 2.76 -3.39 -4.73
C TRP A 169 4.12 -2.78 -4.40
N LEU A 170 5.10 -3.12 -5.21
CA LEU A 170 6.49 -2.75 -5.02
C LEU A 170 7.01 -2.08 -6.29
N LEU A 171 7.65 -0.92 -6.13
CA LEU A 171 8.32 -0.19 -7.19
C LEU A 171 9.82 -0.23 -6.94
N PHE A 172 10.55 -0.69 -7.94
CA PHE A 172 12.01 -0.75 -7.92
C PHE A 172 12.61 0.11 -9.01
N THR A 173 13.73 0.77 -8.72
CA THR A 173 14.61 1.31 -9.75
C THR A 173 15.42 0.19 -10.39
N GLN A 174 15.63 0.28 -11.70
CA GLN A 174 16.47 -0.67 -12.44
C GLN A 174 17.88 -0.10 -12.63
N PRO A 175 18.94 -0.87 -12.35
CA PRO A 175 20.29 -0.46 -12.72
C PRO A 175 20.48 -0.44 -14.24
N GLY A 176 21.42 0.37 -14.74
CA GLY A 176 21.65 0.51 -16.19
C GLY A 176 22.09 -0.78 -16.89
N ASN A 177 22.53 -1.78 -16.13
CA ASN A 177 22.90 -3.11 -16.61
C ASN A 177 21.84 -4.19 -16.27
N PHE A 178 20.61 -3.79 -15.99
CA PHE A 178 19.53 -4.71 -15.65
C PHE A 178 19.38 -5.84 -16.68
N GLN A 179 19.36 -7.07 -16.17
CA GLN A 179 19.06 -8.27 -16.95
C GLN A 179 18.03 -9.12 -16.20
N ALA A 180 16.89 -9.35 -16.82
CA ALA A 180 15.90 -10.25 -16.24
C ALA A 180 16.42 -11.70 -16.28
N PRO A 181 16.19 -12.51 -15.22
CA PRO A 181 16.47 -13.95 -15.24
C PRO A 181 15.76 -14.63 -16.41
N SER A 182 16.38 -15.67 -16.98
CA SER A 182 15.86 -16.32 -18.21
C SER A 182 14.43 -16.86 -18.06
N ASN A 183 14.06 -17.31 -16.87
CA ASN A 183 12.71 -17.79 -16.55
C ASN A 183 11.70 -16.66 -16.31
N LEU A 184 12.15 -15.41 -16.19
CA LEU A 184 11.33 -14.21 -15.94
C LEU A 184 11.68 -13.08 -16.94
N SER A 185 12.07 -13.45 -18.15
CA SER A 185 12.38 -12.52 -19.25
C SER A 185 11.32 -12.49 -20.36
N ALA A 186 10.53 -13.58 -20.48
CA ALA A 186 9.51 -13.70 -21.51
C ALA A 186 8.16 -13.15 -21.04
N THR A 187 7.45 -12.49 -21.96
CA THR A 187 6.07 -12.04 -21.75
C THR A 187 5.11 -13.21 -21.58
N GLY A 188 4.07 -13.04 -20.75
CA GLY A 188 3.03 -14.05 -20.56
C GLY A 188 3.43 -15.19 -19.61
N THR A 189 4.48 -15.00 -18.82
CA THR A 189 4.84 -15.94 -17.75
C THR A 189 3.72 -15.97 -16.70
N ALA A 190 3.16 -17.16 -16.46
CA ALA A 190 2.04 -17.32 -15.54
C ALA A 190 2.39 -16.92 -14.11
N PRO A 191 1.42 -16.46 -13.30
CA PRO A 191 1.60 -16.30 -11.86
C PRO A 191 2.09 -17.61 -11.23
N SER A 192 3.06 -17.53 -10.32
CA SER A 192 3.60 -18.70 -9.63
C SER A 192 4.41 -18.28 -8.41
N HIS A 193 4.77 -19.26 -7.58
CA HIS A 193 5.71 -19.06 -6.48
C HIS A 193 7.10 -18.67 -6.98
N TRP A 194 7.77 -17.82 -6.20
CA TRP A 194 9.13 -17.35 -6.42
C TRP A 194 9.67 -16.72 -5.12
N TYR A 195 10.94 -16.32 -5.12
CA TYR A 195 11.50 -15.53 -4.03
C TYR A 195 11.80 -14.11 -4.54
N VAL A 196 11.08 -13.12 -4.00
CA VAL A 196 11.30 -11.71 -4.33
C VAL A 196 12.73 -11.30 -4.02
N SER A 197 13.28 -11.71 -2.87
CA SER A 197 14.68 -11.44 -2.49
C SER A 197 15.69 -11.97 -3.51
N SER A 198 15.50 -13.19 -4.01
CA SER A 198 16.39 -13.78 -5.01
C SER A 198 16.35 -13.01 -6.32
N TYR A 199 15.14 -12.65 -6.77
CA TYR A 199 14.96 -11.84 -7.98
C TYR A 199 15.63 -10.47 -7.84
N VAL A 200 15.44 -9.79 -6.73
CA VAL A 200 16.06 -8.49 -6.44
C VAL A 200 17.59 -8.60 -6.39
N GLN A 201 18.11 -9.62 -5.72
CA GLN A 201 19.55 -9.86 -5.64
C GLN A 201 20.18 -10.14 -7.01
N GLU A 202 19.54 -10.99 -7.82
CA GLU A 202 20.05 -11.38 -9.15
C GLU A 202 20.04 -10.20 -10.14
N THR A 203 19.04 -9.33 -10.03
CA THR A 203 18.82 -8.22 -10.97
C THR A 203 19.41 -6.89 -10.52
N GLY A 204 19.83 -6.76 -9.27
CA GLY A 204 20.33 -5.51 -8.69
C GLY A 204 19.27 -4.41 -8.53
N LEU A 205 18.01 -4.79 -8.41
CA LEU A 205 16.89 -3.85 -8.18
C LEU A 205 16.98 -3.21 -6.80
N GLU A 206 16.56 -1.95 -6.69
CA GLU A 206 16.45 -1.23 -5.42
C GLU A 206 14.99 -0.84 -5.17
N LEU A 207 14.43 -1.25 -4.02
CA LEU A 207 13.05 -0.96 -3.61
C LEU A 207 12.94 0.50 -3.15
N VAL A 208 12.17 1.31 -3.87
CA VAL A 208 12.05 2.76 -3.65
C VAL A 208 10.66 3.23 -3.24
N ALA A 209 9.63 2.41 -3.42
CA ALA A 209 8.29 2.71 -2.95
C ALA A 209 7.44 1.43 -2.82
N ALA A 210 6.53 1.42 -1.86
CA ALA A 210 5.60 0.31 -1.64
C ALA A 210 4.21 0.81 -1.24
N SER A 211 3.20 0.00 -1.57
CA SER A 211 1.81 0.14 -1.08
C SER A 211 1.25 -1.26 -0.86
N PHE A 212 0.59 -1.51 0.26
CA PHE A 212 0.24 -2.87 0.65
C PHE A 212 -1.09 -2.96 1.40
N PHE A 213 -1.68 -4.13 1.33
CA PHE A 213 -3.00 -4.42 1.88
C PHE A 213 -3.12 -5.90 2.25
N THR A 214 -4.22 -6.27 2.89
CA THR A 214 -4.51 -7.67 3.22
C THR A 214 -5.81 -8.13 2.58
N ILE A 215 -5.87 -9.43 2.27
CA ILE A 215 -7.10 -10.13 1.89
C ILE A 215 -7.17 -11.42 2.68
N GLU A 216 -8.35 -11.70 3.21
CA GLU A 216 -8.67 -12.94 3.90
C GLU A 216 -9.83 -13.64 3.19
N ASN A 217 -9.74 -14.97 3.08
CA ASN A 217 -10.80 -15.79 2.50
C ASN A 217 -11.29 -16.80 3.57
N GLY A 218 -12.51 -16.56 4.05
CA GLY A 218 -13.08 -17.33 5.16
C GLY A 218 -12.40 -17.01 6.51
N ASN A 219 -12.73 -17.79 7.52
CA ASN A 219 -12.09 -17.65 8.84
C ASN A 219 -10.80 -18.45 8.88
N PRO A 220 -9.73 -17.96 9.52
CA PRO A 220 -8.49 -18.70 9.65
C PRO A 220 -8.71 -20.00 10.45
N THR A 221 -8.09 -21.08 9.99
CA THR A 221 -8.19 -22.39 10.64
C THR A 221 -7.18 -22.58 11.78
N GLY A 222 -6.29 -21.58 11.98
CA GLY A 222 -5.25 -21.56 13.00
C GLY A 222 -5.05 -20.18 13.60
N SER A 223 -4.09 -20.08 14.52
CA SER A 223 -3.65 -18.79 15.06
C SER A 223 -2.80 -18.07 14.01
N VAL A 224 -3.18 -16.86 13.67
CA VAL A 224 -2.42 -15.97 12.77
C VAL A 224 -1.74 -14.91 13.62
N ALA A 225 -0.45 -14.67 13.39
CA ALA A 225 0.28 -13.59 14.03
C ALA A 225 -0.29 -12.22 13.59
N SER A 226 -0.23 -11.24 14.46
CA SER A 226 -0.62 -9.86 14.15
C SER A 226 0.60 -9.01 13.81
N THR A 227 0.39 -7.98 12.98
CA THR A 227 1.42 -6.98 12.68
C THR A 227 1.80 -6.18 13.94
N GLN A 228 3.01 -5.62 13.93
CA GLN A 228 3.49 -4.79 15.02
C GLN A 228 2.79 -3.43 15.06
N ALA A 229 2.57 -2.89 16.24
CA ALA A 229 2.06 -1.53 16.41
C ALA A 229 3.14 -0.50 16.05
N ILE A 230 2.73 0.58 15.39
CA ILE A 230 3.61 1.68 15.00
C ILE A 230 3.41 2.84 15.98
N ASN A 231 4.52 3.32 16.57
CA ASN A 231 4.51 4.54 17.35
C ASN A 231 4.95 5.71 16.46
N THR A 232 4.00 6.47 15.92
CA THR A 232 4.27 7.60 15.05
C THR A 232 5.02 8.75 15.72
N ALA A 233 4.96 8.86 17.07
CA ALA A 233 5.68 9.89 17.81
C ALA A 233 7.21 9.66 17.87
N THR A 234 7.66 8.46 17.53
CA THR A 234 9.11 8.10 17.54
C THR A 234 9.71 8.00 16.14
N LEU A 235 8.95 8.32 15.09
CA LEU A 235 9.46 8.29 13.73
C LEU A 235 10.57 9.33 13.55
N SER A 236 11.70 8.87 13.01
CA SER A 236 12.83 9.74 12.68
C SER A 236 12.80 10.05 11.18
N TYR A 237 12.79 11.35 10.83
CA TYR A 237 12.84 11.78 9.43
C TYR A 237 13.57 13.13 9.31
N SER A 238 14.12 13.42 8.14
CA SER A 238 14.78 14.68 7.86
C SER A 238 13.78 15.83 7.94
N GLY A 239 13.94 16.74 8.88
CA GLY A 239 13.00 17.85 9.13
C GLY A 239 12.19 17.69 10.44
N ALA A 240 12.32 16.58 11.17
CA ALA A 240 11.79 16.48 12.50
C ALA A 240 12.53 17.46 13.41
N SER A 241 11.92 18.61 13.68
CA SER A 241 12.37 19.48 14.77
C SER A 241 12.07 18.77 16.07
N SER A 242 13.11 18.36 16.79
CA SER A 242 12.97 17.87 18.15
C SER A 242 12.46 19.04 19.01
N SER A 243 11.16 19.16 19.16
CA SER A 243 10.57 20.04 20.17
C SER A 243 10.80 19.40 21.54
N THR A 244 12.00 19.54 22.08
CA THR A 244 12.25 19.40 23.51
C THR A 244 11.51 20.53 24.20
N GLY A 245 10.22 20.36 24.41
CA GLY A 245 9.43 21.20 25.29
C GLY A 245 9.90 20.99 26.72
N SER A 246 10.81 21.85 27.16
CA SER A 246 11.18 21.99 28.58
C SER A 246 9.96 22.57 29.29
N SER A 247 9.05 21.70 29.74
CA SER A 247 7.99 22.10 30.67
C SER A 247 8.58 22.13 32.09
N THR A 248 9.12 23.29 32.48
CA THR A 248 9.27 23.64 33.90
C THR A 248 7.85 23.95 34.42
N GLY A 249 7.19 22.97 34.98
CA GLY A 249 5.90 23.07 35.63
C GLY A 249 6.02 22.61 37.06
N SER A 250 5.88 23.56 37.97
CA SER A 250 5.91 23.41 39.43
C SER A 250 4.95 22.33 39.94
N SER A 251 5.48 21.55 40.88
CA SER A 251 4.79 20.57 41.69
C SER A 251 3.70 21.19 42.55
N SER A 252 2.51 20.61 42.55
CA SER A 252 1.63 20.58 43.72
C SER A 252 1.04 19.17 43.83
N ALA A 253 1.39 18.53 44.95
CA ALA A 253 0.96 17.22 45.32
C ALA A 253 -0.53 17.22 45.73
N ALA A 254 -1.30 16.28 45.23
CA ALA A 254 -2.50 15.80 45.87
C ALA A 254 -2.58 14.29 45.71
N SER A 255 -2.47 13.63 46.84
CA SER A 255 -2.65 12.19 47.03
C SER A 255 -4.13 11.82 46.92
N SER A 256 -4.45 10.83 46.11
CA SER A 256 -5.66 10.01 46.28
C SER A 256 -5.44 8.61 45.73
N THR A 257 -5.40 7.67 46.65
CA THR A 257 -5.46 6.22 46.47
C THR A 257 -6.77 5.81 45.82
N ALA A 258 -6.72 5.04 44.72
CA ALA A 258 -7.83 4.24 44.27
C ALA A 258 -7.35 2.97 43.56
N THR A 259 -7.91 1.91 43.99
CA THR A 259 -7.74 0.48 43.81
C THR A 259 -7.88 0.04 42.31
N ALA A 260 -7.00 -0.87 41.91
CA ALA A 260 -7.04 -1.57 40.64
C ALA A 260 -8.27 -2.46 40.49
N LYS A 261 -8.91 -2.47 39.29
CA LYS A 261 -9.67 -3.59 38.77
C LYS A 261 -9.31 -3.80 37.31
N ASN A 262 -8.89 -5.03 37.04
CA ASN A 262 -8.66 -5.59 35.71
C ASN A 262 -9.89 -5.43 34.81
N ALA A 263 -9.67 -5.03 33.58
CA ALA A 263 -10.55 -5.35 32.46
C ALA A 263 -9.72 -5.43 31.14
N SER A 264 -9.98 -6.48 30.45
CA SER A 264 -9.46 -7.04 29.20
C SER A 264 -9.31 -6.09 28.02
N SER A 265 -8.28 -6.41 27.23
CA SER A 265 -8.02 -6.17 25.81
C SER A 265 -9.18 -5.63 24.97
N GLY A 266 -8.98 -4.43 24.39
CA GLY A 266 -9.69 -3.92 23.24
C GLY A 266 -8.67 -3.36 22.26
N ALA A 267 -8.59 -3.94 21.07
CA ALA A 267 -7.78 -3.44 19.98
C ALA A 267 -8.23 -2.03 19.58
N ALA A 268 -7.38 -1.05 19.76
CA ALA A 268 -7.61 0.30 19.30
C ALA A 268 -7.23 0.39 17.83
N GLN A 269 -8.24 0.42 16.95
CA GLN A 269 -8.05 0.85 15.57
C GLN A 269 -7.76 2.35 15.57
N VAL A 270 -6.58 2.72 15.10
CA VAL A 270 -6.24 4.12 14.85
C VAL A 270 -6.79 4.50 13.48
N ALA A 271 -7.95 5.13 13.45
CA ALA A 271 -8.45 5.80 12.28
C ALA A 271 -7.71 7.13 12.12
N VAL A 272 -6.86 7.24 11.10
CA VAL A 272 -6.28 8.51 10.69
C VAL A 272 -7.34 9.27 9.90
N SER A 273 -8.03 10.20 10.54
CA SER A 273 -8.93 11.15 9.89
C SER A 273 -8.11 12.25 9.23
N LEU A 274 -7.96 12.21 7.93
CA LEU A 274 -7.57 13.38 7.14
C LEU A 274 -8.76 14.35 7.15
N ALA A 275 -8.64 15.46 7.87
CA ALA A 275 -9.58 16.55 7.82
C ALA A 275 -9.48 17.26 6.46
N ALA A 276 -10.32 16.86 5.51
CA ALA A 276 -10.59 17.66 4.32
C ALA A 276 -11.62 18.73 4.70
N GLY A 277 -11.20 19.99 4.72
CA GLY A 277 -12.09 21.13 4.91
C GLY A 277 -13.11 21.20 3.78
N LEU A 278 -14.36 20.90 4.08
CA LEU A 278 -15.50 21.07 3.19
C LEU A 278 -16.07 22.46 3.44
N LEU A 279 -15.80 23.43 2.56
CA LEU A 279 -16.58 24.65 2.44
C LEU A 279 -17.88 24.31 1.68
N GLY A 280 -18.98 24.18 2.43
CA GLY A 280 -20.28 23.94 1.86
C GLY A 280 -20.84 25.17 1.17
N VAL A 281 -21.23 25.04 -0.08
CA VAL A 281 -22.18 25.95 -0.74
C VAL A 281 -23.54 25.27 -0.73
N VAL A 282 -24.43 25.75 0.14
CA VAL A 282 -25.85 25.36 0.15
C VAL A 282 -26.55 26.13 -0.97
N GLY A 283 -26.86 25.46 -2.07
CA GLY A 283 -27.77 25.97 -3.10
C GLY A 283 -29.19 25.51 -2.80
N VAL A 284 -30.04 26.42 -2.35
CA VAL A 284 -31.49 26.20 -2.23
C VAL A 284 -32.12 26.34 -3.61
N VAL A 285 -32.66 25.27 -4.18
CA VAL A 285 -33.55 25.34 -5.33
C VAL A 285 -35.00 25.28 -4.81
N ALA A 286 -35.70 26.41 -4.89
CA ALA A 286 -37.12 26.48 -4.68
C ALA A 286 -37.83 26.01 -5.96
N MET A 287 -38.64 24.94 -5.84
CA MET A 287 -39.62 24.54 -6.84
C MET A 287 -40.95 25.22 -6.54
N THR A 288 -41.41 26.09 -7.43
CA THR A 288 -42.81 26.53 -7.50
C THR A 288 -43.51 25.82 -8.61
N LEU A 289 -44.70 25.35 -8.30
CA LEU A 289 -45.81 24.72 -9.02
C LEU A 289 -45.75 24.71 -10.57
#